data_f46bb36027e23265087f07b63e53cb53
#
_entry.id   f46bb36027e23265087f07b63e53cb53
#
_cell.length_a   1.000
_cell.length_b   1.000
_cell.length_c   1.000
_cell.angle_alpha   90.00
_cell.angle_beta   90.00
_cell.angle_gamma   90.00
#
_symmetry.space_group_name_H-M   'P 1'
#
loop_
_entity.id
_entity.type
_entity.pdbx_description
1 polymer ?
#
loop_
_entity_poly.entity_id
_entity_poly.type
_entity_poly.pdbx_seq_one_letter_code
_entity_poly.pdbx_strand_id
1 'polypeptide(L)'
;VYDSWTLTQHLKTFVVRYEQSVKSAQQIYHFLEAHPAIAQVYYPGDNSVHLSQAKHGGAVIGFRLRDETYAQRFVDQLTLPLVSVSLGGVETILSHPYTMSHAAIPQEIREARGITFGLFRLSVGLEYADELIADLDQALKEGSYESTTERTEKQYSRR
;
A
#
# COMPACT_ATOMS: atom_id res chain seq x y z
N VAL A 1 28.35 13.76 18.43
CA VAL A 1 27.95 15.19 18.28
C VAL A 1 27.27 15.41 16.94
N TYR A 2 27.85 14.94 15.81
CA TYR A 2 27.25 15.14 14.47
C TYR A 2 25.87 14.47 14.34
N ASP A 3 25.76 13.21 14.73
CA ASP A 3 24.47 12.45 14.65
C ASP A 3 23.36 13.09 15.49
N SER A 4 23.70 13.57 16.70
CA SER A 4 22.76 14.27 17.56
C SER A 4 22.29 15.60 16.97
N TRP A 5 23.21 16.33 16.34
CA TRP A 5 22.88 17.57 15.63
C TRP A 5 21.97 17.30 14.44
N THR A 6 22.30 16.31 13.61
CA THR A 6 21.52 15.89 12.45
C THR A 6 20.09 15.47 12.85
N LEU A 7 19.97 14.63 13.89
CA LEU A 7 18.66 14.24 14.44
C LEU A 7 17.85 15.46 14.87
N THR A 8 18.47 16.40 15.59
CA THR A 8 17.81 17.64 16.03
C THR A 8 17.32 18.46 14.84
N GLN A 9 18.07 18.56 13.74
CA GLN A 9 17.61 19.27 12.54
C GLN A 9 16.39 18.58 11.91
N HIS A 10 16.40 17.24 11.80
CA HIS A 10 15.29 16.48 11.25
C HIS A 10 14.01 16.58 12.10
N LEU A 11 14.15 16.63 13.42
CA LEU A 11 12.99 16.79 14.32
C LEU A 11 12.28 18.14 14.17
N LYS A 12 12.97 19.20 13.76
CA LYS A 12 12.37 20.53 13.58
C LYS A 12 11.22 20.54 12.55
N THR A 13 11.27 19.69 11.56
CA THR A 13 10.24 19.58 10.49
C THR A 13 9.43 18.31 10.57
N PHE A 14 9.66 17.48 11.59
CA PHE A 14 9.01 16.16 11.68
C PHE A 14 7.48 16.26 11.70
N VAL A 15 6.92 17.12 12.54
CA VAL A 15 5.47 17.27 12.69
C VAL A 15 4.82 17.68 11.36
N VAL A 16 5.38 18.68 10.68
CA VAL A 16 4.84 19.16 9.40
C VAL A 16 4.86 18.06 8.33
N ARG A 17 5.97 17.32 8.23
CA ARG A 17 6.06 16.20 7.28
C ARG A 17 5.08 15.09 7.62
N TYR A 18 5.02 14.70 8.90
CA TYR A 18 4.16 13.62 9.34
C TYR A 18 2.67 13.94 9.14
N GLU A 19 2.23 15.14 9.50
CA GLU A 19 0.86 15.59 9.28
C GLU A 19 0.48 15.60 7.79
N GLN A 20 1.40 16.02 6.92
CA GLN A 20 1.17 15.96 5.47
C GLN A 20 1.02 14.50 4.99
N SER A 21 1.92 13.60 5.39
CA SER A 21 1.82 12.18 5.05
C SER A 21 0.52 11.55 5.56
N VAL A 22 0.09 11.88 6.77
CA VAL A 22 -1.18 11.41 7.34
C VAL A 22 -2.37 11.89 6.54
N LYS A 23 -2.37 13.17 6.13
CA LYS A 23 -3.44 13.75 5.30
C LYS A 23 -3.54 13.03 3.94
N SER A 24 -2.40 12.78 3.30
CA SER A 24 -2.35 12.01 2.05
C SER A 24 -2.79 10.57 2.25
N ALA A 25 -2.37 9.93 3.35
CA ALA A 25 -2.77 8.56 3.68
C ALA A 25 -4.28 8.41 3.87
N GLN A 26 -4.96 9.37 4.50
CA GLN A 26 -6.41 9.35 4.65
C GLN A 26 -7.13 9.40 3.28
N GLN A 27 -6.66 10.24 2.36
CA GLN A 27 -7.23 10.30 1.01
C GLN A 27 -7.03 8.99 0.24
N ILE A 28 -5.82 8.42 0.30
CA ILE A 28 -5.49 7.14 -0.33
C ILE A 28 -6.29 6.00 0.31
N TYR A 29 -6.48 6.01 1.63
CA TYR A 29 -7.32 5.03 2.33
C TYR A 29 -8.75 5.00 1.77
N HIS A 30 -9.41 6.14 1.67
CA HIS A 30 -10.78 6.22 1.12
C HIS A 30 -10.85 5.78 -0.34
N PHE A 31 -9.84 6.13 -1.14
CA PHE A 31 -9.75 5.64 -2.51
C PHE A 31 -9.65 4.11 -2.58
N LEU A 32 -8.73 3.52 -1.81
CA LEU A 32 -8.52 2.06 -1.79
C LEU A 32 -9.75 1.30 -1.25
N GLU A 33 -10.41 1.84 -0.22
CA GLU A 33 -11.62 1.23 0.35
C GLU A 33 -12.77 1.15 -0.66
N ALA A 34 -12.90 2.17 -1.51
CA ALA A 34 -13.92 2.21 -2.55
C ALA A 34 -13.53 1.47 -3.85
N HIS A 35 -12.27 1.07 -4.01
CA HIS A 35 -11.78 0.54 -5.29
C HIS A 35 -12.16 -0.93 -5.49
N PRO A 36 -12.79 -1.32 -6.65
CA PRO A 36 -13.31 -2.68 -6.88
C PRO A 36 -12.24 -3.78 -6.91
N ALA A 37 -11.00 -3.46 -7.29
CA ALA A 37 -9.88 -4.42 -7.29
C ALA A 37 -9.33 -4.72 -5.89
N ILE A 38 -9.75 -3.99 -4.86
CA ILE A 38 -9.30 -4.17 -3.48
C ILE A 38 -10.30 -5.07 -2.74
N ALA A 39 -9.77 -6.09 -2.07
CA ALA A 39 -10.57 -6.98 -1.23
C ALA A 39 -10.72 -6.46 0.19
N GLN A 40 -9.68 -5.84 0.73
CA GLN A 40 -9.64 -5.35 2.10
C GLN A 40 -8.57 -4.28 2.27
N VAL A 41 -8.86 -3.28 3.10
CA VAL A 41 -7.90 -2.27 3.55
C VAL A 41 -7.73 -2.39 5.07
N TYR A 42 -6.50 -2.22 5.53
CA TYR A 42 -6.14 -2.24 6.95
C TYR A 42 -5.57 -0.87 7.31
N TYR A 43 -6.38 -0.07 7.97
CA TYR A 43 -5.99 1.26 8.40
C TYR A 43 -6.65 1.59 9.75
N PRO A 44 -5.91 2.02 10.77
CA PRO A 44 -6.47 2.25 12.10
C PRO A 44 -7.26 3.57 12.20
N GLY A 45 -7.31 4.39 11.14
CA GLY A 45 -7.95 5.70 11.17
C GLY A 45 -9.44 5.71 11.51
N ASP A 46 -10.15 4.60 11.27
CA ASP A 46 -11.57 4.45 11.60
C ASP A 46 -11.82 3.59 12.86
N ASN A 47 -10.75 3.15 13.52
CA ASN A 47 -10.87 2.31 14.71
C ASN A 47 -11.04 3.16 15.97
N SER A 48 -12.19 3.04 16.64
CA SER A 48 -12.54 3.84 17.83
C SER A 48 -11.57 3.61 19.00
N VAL A 49 -11.06 2.40 19.19
CA VAL A 49 -10.07 2.09 20.24
C VAL A 49 -8.75 2.80 19.93
N HIS A 50 -8.29 2.75 18.67
CA HIS A 50 -7.10 3.47 18.25
C HIS A 50 -7.26 4.98 18.45
N LEU A 51 -8.37 5.56 17.99
CA LEU A 51 -8.63 6.99 18.07
C LEU A 51 -8.88 7.50 19.51
N SER A 52 -9.14 6.61 20.47
CA SER A 52 -9.14 7.00 21.90
C SER A 52 -7.74 7.30 22.45
N GLN A 53 -6.68 6.86 21.77
CA GLN A 53 -5.28 6.98 22.19
C GLN A 53 -4.43 7.83 21.21
N ALA A 54 -4.87 7.99 19.96
CA ALA A 54 -4.14 8.67 18.90
C ALA A 54 -5.04 9.67 18.17
N LYS A 55 -4.43 10.73 17.61
CA LYS A 55 -5.18 11.76 16.89
C LYS A 55 -5.67 11.29 15.50
N HIS A 56 -4.99 10.32 14.89
CA HIS A 56 -5.23 9.85 13.52
C HIS A 56 -4.60 8.47 13.29
N GLY A 57 -4.91 7.83 12.17
CA GLY A 57 -4.46 6.49 11.81
C GLY A 57 -3.00 6.34 11.36
N GLY A 58 -2.25 7.47 11.29
CA GLY A 58 -0.87 7.44 10.80
C GLY A 58 -0.77 7.45 9.28
N ALA A 59 0.44 7.17 8.77
CA ALA A 59 0.77 7.27 7.35
C ALA A 59 1.07 5.90 6.70
N VAL A 60 0.67 4.80 7.34
CA VAL A 60 0.87 3.44 6.82
C VAL A 60 -0.47 2.75 6.62
N ILE A 61 -0.67 2.23 5.41
CA ILE A 61 -1.89 1.53 5.00
C ILE A 61 -1.49 0.11 4.57
N GLY A 62 -2.17 -0.91 5.10
CA GLY A 62 -2.14 -2.25 4.54
C GLY A 62 -3.34 -2.45 3.61
N PHE A 63 -3.18 -3.14 2.49
CA PHE A 63 -4.31 -3.51 1.64
C PHE A 63 -4.06 -4.84 0.93
N ARG A 64 -5.13 -5.49 0.51
CA ARG A 64 -5.10 -6.75 -0.21
C ARG A 64 -5.87 -6.66 -1.51
N LEU A 65 -5.24 -7.12 -2.59
CA LEU A 65 -5.90 -7.25 -3.88
C LEU A 65 -6.99 -8.34 -3.83
N ARG A 66 -8.03 -8.16 -4.60
CA ARG A 66 -9.11 -9.15 -4.77
C ARG A 66 -8.63 -10.34 -5.59
N ASP A 67 -7.85 -10.09 -6.62
CA ASP A 67 -7.17 -11.11 -7.43
C ASP A 67 -5.66 -11.08 -7.14
N GLU A 68 -5.19 -12.03 -6.35
CA GLU A 68 -3.79 -12.11 -5.95
C GLU A 68 -2.85 -12.50 -7.09
N THR A 69 -3.36 -13.12 -8.14
CA THR A 69 -2.55 -13.49 -9.33
C THR A 69 -2.03 -12.26 -10.05
N TYR A 70 -2.65 -11.12 -9.81
CA TYR A 70 -2.33 -9.84 -10.39
C TYR A 70 -1.23 -9.05 -9.64
N ALA A 71 -0.84 -9.51 -8.46
CA ALA A 71 0.04 -8.76 -7.56
C ALA A 71 1.38 -8.32 -8.20
N GLN A 72 2.01 -9.17 -9.01
CA GLN A 72 3.27 -8.82 -9.67
C GLN A 72 3.07 -7.72 -10.72
N ARG A 73 2.03 -7.83 -11.55
CA ARG A 73 1.72 -6.79 -12.57
C ARG A 73 1.38 -5.47 -11.93
N PHE A 74 0.59 -5.48 -10.85
CA PHE A 74 0.30 -4.26 -10.10
C PHE A 74 1.59 -3.54 -9.68
N VAL A 75 2.57 -4.27 -9.14
CA VAL A 75 3.87 -3.71 -8.75
C VAL A 75 4.63 -3.16 -9.96
N ASP A 76 4.64 -3.89 -11.07
CA ASP A 76 5.38 -3.52 -12.28
C ASP A 76 4.82 -2.29 -12.98
N GLN A 77 3.54 -1.96 -12.77
CA GLN A 77 2.87 -0.78 -13.35
C GLN A 77 3.02 0.50 -12.51
N LEU A 78 3.44 0.38 -11.26
CA LEU A 78 3.64 1.55 -10.40
C LEU A 78 4.85 2.38 -10.85
N THR A 79 4.69 3.69 -10.85
CA THR A 79 5.75 4.64 -11.28
C THR A 79 6.22 5.56 -10.17
N LEU A 80 5.38 5.91 -9.21
CA LEU A 80 5.71 6.85 -8.13
C LEU A 80 6.19 6.15 -6.85
N PRO A 81 5.49 5.14 -6.28
CA PRO A 81 5.95 4.49 -5.06
C PRO A 81 7.23 3.69 -5.27
N LEU A 82 8.19 3.86 -4.38
CA LEU A 82 9.38 3.01 -4.36
C LEU A 82 9.02 1.62 -3.84
N VAL A 83 9.36 0.59 -4.60
CA VAL A 83 9.16 -0.81 -4.16
C VAL A 83 10.32 -1.24 -3.27
N SER A 84 10.14 -1.23 -1.95
CA SER A 84 11.19 -1.49 -0.97
C SER A 84 10.64 -1.96 0.38
N VAL A 85 11.55 -2.38 1.27
CA VAL A 85 11.23 -2.88 2.63
C VAL A 85 11.14 -1.79 3.70
N SER A 86 11.45 -0.54 3.40
CA SER A 86 11.46 0.58 4.36
C SER A 86 10.06 1.13 4.64
N LEU A 87 9.97 2.08 5.55
CA LEU A 87 8.76 2.87 5.85
C LEU A 87 9.12 4.19 6.53
N GLY A 88 8.18 5.13 6.52
CA GLY A 88 8.28 6.38 7.29
C GLY A 88 9.25 7.42 6.72
N GLY A 89 9.69 7.25 5.48
CA GLY A 89 10.47 8.24 4.73
C GLY A 89 9.62 9.40 4.22
N VAL A 90 10.26 10.27 3.44
CA VAL A 90 9.58 11.34 2.70
C VAL A 90 9.06 10.85 1.35
N GLU A 91 9.61 9.75 0.86
CA GLU A 91 9.15 9.02 -0.32
C GLU A 91 8.06 8.02 0.05
N THR A 92 7.08 7.86 -0.82
CA THR A 92 6.08 6.79 -0.70
C THR A 92 6.71 5.45 -1.06
N ILE A 93 6.56 4.47 -0.15
CA ILE A 93 7.18 3.14 -0.27
C ILE A 93 6.09 2.07 -0.23
N LEU A 94 6.05 1.25 -1.29
CA LEU A 94 5.26 0.02 -1.33
C LEU A 94 6.13 -1.16 -0.94
N SER A 95 5.72 -1.89 0.08
CA SER A 95 6.34 -3.16 0.44
C SER A 95 5.40 -4.32 0.10
N HIS A 96 5.99 -5.43 -0.38
CA HIS A 96 5.30 -6.69 -0.60
C HIS A 96 5.76 -7.69 0.47
N PRO A 97 5.05 -7.82 1.61
CA PRO A 97 5.50 -8.63 2.75
C PRO A 97 5.78 -10.08 2.39
N TYR A 98 5.01 -10.65 1.47
CA TYR A 98 5.13 -12.03 1.05
C TYR A 98 6.50 -12.37 0.46
N THR A 99 7.06 -11.52 -0.41
CA THR A 99 8.36 -11.73 -1.07
C THR A 99 9.52 -11.03 -0.39
N MET A 100 9.24 -10.11 0.54
CA MET A 100 10.26 -9.28 1.21
C MET A 100 10.44 -9.70 2.68
N SER A 101 9.80 -9.00 3.59
CA SER A 101 10.05 -9.15 5.04
C SER A 101 9.70 -10.52 5.62
N HIS A 102 8.81 -11.27 4.98
CA HIS A 102 8.37 -12.59 5.43
C HIS A 102 8.80 -13.73 4.50
N ALA A 103 9.66 -13.47 3.52
CA ALA A 103 10.08 -14.46 2.54
C ALA A 103 10.73 -15.72 3.14
N ALA A 104 11.43 -15.57 4.27
CA ALA A 104 12.07 -16.68 4.98
C ALA A 104 11.09 -17.58 5.79
N ILE A 105 9.85 -17.14 5.99
CA ILE A 105 8.84 -17.92 6.71
C ILE A 105 8.21 -18.93 5.74
N PRO A 106 8.00 -20.20 6.15
CA PRO A 106 7.31 -21.19 5.31
C PRO A 106 5.96 -20.69 4.80
N GLN A 107 5.62 -20.99 3.56
CA GLN A 107 4.41 -20.49 2.89
C GLN A 107 3.14 -20.74 3.69
N GLU A 108 2.93 -21.95 4.17
CA GLU A 108 1.75 -22.34 4.96
C GLU A 108 1.57 -21.48 6.22
N ILE A 109 2.69 -21.12 6.87
CA ILE A 109 2.66 -20.28 8.06
C ILE A 109 2.35 -18.83 7.69
N ARG A 110 2.87 -18.32 6.57
CA ARG A 110 2.55 -16.96 6.08
C ARG A 110 1.07 -16.84 5.78
N GLU A 111 0.55 -17.76 5.00
CA GLU A 111 -0.86 -17.77 4.58
C GLU A 111 -1.81 -17.94 5.77
N ALA A 112 -1.49 -18.82 6.72
CA ALA A 112 -2.26 -18.96 7.95
C ALA A 112 -2.29 -17.68 8.81
N ARG A 113 -1.30 -16.80 8.66
CA ARG A 113 -1.24 -15.47 9.28
C ARG A 113 -1.87 -14.36 8.44
N GLY A 114 -2.47 -14.69 7.30
CA GLY A 114 -3.07 -13.72 6.38
C GLY A 114 -2.05 -12.96 5.52
N ILE A 115 -0.78 -13.37 5.52
CA ILE A 115 0.27 -12.77 4.67
C ILE A 115 0.23 -13.53 3.34
N THR A 116 -0.73 -13.16 2.50
CA THR A 116 -0.95 -13.76 1.18
C THR A 116 -0.21 -12.98 0.10
N PHE A 117 -0.16 -13.55 -1.11
CA PHE A 117 0.56 -12.94 -2.23
C PHE A 117 -0.03 -11.60 -2.69
N GLY A 118 -1.32 -11.36 -2.43
CA GLY A 118 -1.99 -10.09 -2.72
C GLY A 118 -1.87 -9.02 -1.65
N LEU A 119 -1.17 -9.28 -0.52
CA LEU A 119 -1.04 -8.31 0.58
C LEU A 119 0.09 -7.32 0.33
N PHE A 120 -0.22 -6.03 0.45
CA PHE A 120 0.73 -4.92 0.33
C PHE A 120 0.69 -4.01 1.56
N ARG A 121 1.79 -3.30 1.77
CA ARG A 121 1.90 -2.22 2.75
C ARG A 121 2.42 -0.97 2.06
N LEU A 122 1.64 0.11 2.11
CA LEU A 122 2.00 1.43 1.60
C LEU A 122 2.37 2.35 2.77
N SER A 123 3.59 2.85 2.77
CA SER A 123 4.04 3.94 3.64
C SER A 123 4.01 5.22 2.85
N VAL A 124 3.06 6.09 3.16
CA VAL A 124 2.79 7.30 2.38
C VAL A 124 3.80 8.39 2.74
N GLY A 125 4.45 8.94 1.72
CA GLY A 125 5.42 10.03 1.80
C GLY A 125 4.80 11.42 1.68
N LEU A 126 5.52 12.31 1.01
CA LEU A 126 5.14 13.73 0.87
C LEU A 126 4.65 14.10 -0.53
N GLU A 127 4.60 13.16 -1.44
CA GLU A 127 4.08 13.35 -2.80
C GLU A 127 2.60 13.80 -2.73
N TYR A 128 2.13 14.42 -3.78
CA TYR A 128 0.73 14.82 -3.87
C TYR A 128 -0.18 13.60 -3.87
N ALA A 129 -1.17 13.60 -2.98
CA ALA A 129 -2.09 12.47 -2.84
C ALA A 129 -2.83 12.13 -4.15
N ASP A 130 -3.22 13.13 -4.91
CA ASP A 130 -3.92 12.95 -6.19
C ASP A 130 -3.04 12.25 -7.23
N GLU A 131 -1.73 12.52 -7.26
CA GLU A 131 -0.77 11.86 -8.15
C GLU A 131 -0.56 10.39 -7.73
N LEU A 132 -0.41 10.14 -6.42
CA LEU A 132 -0.33 8.78 -5.88
C LEU A 132 -1.59 7.97 -6.15
N ILE A 133 -2.77 8.58 -6.00
CA ILE A 133 -4.05 7.95 -6.30
C ILE A 133 -4.15 7.63 -7.80
N ALA A 134 -3.76 8.55 -8.66
CA ALA A 134 -3.78 8.32 -10.11
C ALA A 134 -2.85 7.18 -10.53
N ASP A 135 -1.65 7.10 -9.93
CA ASP A 135 -0.70 6.02 -10.21
C ASP A 135 -1.19 4.65 -9.67
N LEU A 136 -1.75 4.62 -8.46
CA LEU A 136 -2.39 3.42 -7.91
C LEU A 136 -3.59 2.98 -8.76
N ASP A 137 -4.45 3.91 -9.17
CA ASP A 137 -5.65 3.64 -9.96
C ASP A 137 -5.32 3.04 -11.33
N GLN A 138 -4.33 3.60 -12.04
CA GLN A 138 -3.90 3.06 -13.33
C GLN A 138 -3.35 1.63 -13.17
N ALA A 139 -2.49 1.40 -12.17
CA ALA A 139 -1.92 0.09 -11.90
C ALA A 139 -2.99 -0.96 -11.50
N LEU A 140 -4.03 -0.55 -10.77
CA LEU A 140 -5.15 -1.42 -10.38
C LEU A 140 -6.12 -1.71 -11.53
N LYS A 141 -6.32 -0.77 -12.47
CA LYS A 141 -7.25 -0.92 -13.61
C LYS A 141 -6.72 -1.84 -14.70
N GLU A 142 -5.48 -1.73 -15.07
CA GLU A 142 -4.88 -2.58 -16.11
C GLU A 142 -4.97 -4.07 -15.74
N GLY A 143 -4.99 -4.39 -14.45
CA GLY A 143 -5.21 -5.73 -13.97
C GLY A 143 -6.60 -6.28 -14.11
N SER A 144 -7.57 -5.46 -13.92
CA SER A 144 -8.97 -5.88 -14.04
C SER A 144 -9.37 -6.16 -15.49
N TYR A 145 -8.72 -5.53 -16.47
CA TYR A 145 -9.08 -5.62 -17.88
C TYR A 145 -8.64 -6.95 -18.52
N GLU A 146 -7.44 -7.42 -18.25
CA GLU A 146 -6.95 -8.69 -18.84
C GLU A 146 -7.63 -9.93 -18.24
N SER A 147 -7.98 -9.93 -16.95
CA SER A 147 -8.72 -11.05 -16.35
C SER A 147 -10.08 -11.27 -17.00
N THR A 148 -10.70 -10.22 -17.51
CA THR A 148 -11.98 -10.28 -18.23
C THR A 148 -11.78 -10.80 -19.65
N THR A 149 -10.73 -10.38 -20.34
CA THR A 149 -10.42 -10.77 -21.73
C THR A 149 -10.00 -12.23 -21.81
N GLU A 150 -9.10 -12.70 -20.94
CA GLU A 150 -8.70 -14.11 -20.88
C GLU A 150 -9.85 -15.07 -20.50
N ARG A 151 -10.78 -14.65 -19.64
CA ARG A 151 -11.99 -15.44 -19.34
C ARG A 151 -12.88 -15.55 -20.55
N THR A 152 -13.04 -14.48 -21.32
CA THR A 152 -13.87 -14.47 -22.52
C THR A 152 -13.24 -15.35 -23.61
N GLU A 153 -11.96 -15.28 -23.85
CA GLU A 153 -11.26 -16.13 -24.84
C GLU A 153 -11.27 -17.62 -24.47
N LYS A 154 -11.07 -17.98 -23.20
CA LYS A 154 -11.19 -19.37 -22.73
C LYS A 154 -12.61 -19.92 -22.83
N GLN A 155 -13.61 -19.07 -22.76
CA GLN A 155 -15.03 -19.48 -22.93
C GLN A 155 -15.38 -19.69 -24.41
N TYR A 156 -14.78 -18.96 -25.34
CA TYR A 156 -14.98 -19.13 -26.79
C TYR A 156 -14.15 -20.28 -27.38
N SER A 157 -12.99 -20.59 -26.81
CA SER A 157 -12.14 -21.70 -27.29
C SER A 157 -12.62 -23.11 -26.90
N ARG A 158 -13.68 -23.21 -26.07
CA ARG A 158 -14.31 -24.47 -25.64
C ARG A 158 -15.63 -24.79 -26.33
N ARG A 159 -15.98 -24.05 -27.38
CA ARG A 159 -17.09 -24.32 -28.29
C ARG A 159 -16.56 -24.69 -29.68
#